data_17174eed59f929845b399df3a2d3d9ff
#
_entry.id   17174eed59f929845b399df3a2d3d9ff
#
_cell.length_a   1.000
_cell.length_b   1.000
_cell.length_c   1.000
_cell.angle_alpha   90.00
_cell.angle_beta   90.00
_cell.angle_gamma   90.00
#
_symmetry.space_group_name_H-M   'P 1'
#
loop_
_entity.id
_entity.type
_entity.pdbx_description
1 polymer ?
#
loop_
_entity_poly.entity_id
_entity_poly.type
_entity_poly.pdbx_seq_one_letter_code
_entity_poly.pdbx_strand_id
1 'polypeptide(L)'
;MTAVYKLRSLRKGVVRLNPATRKNNKIQKLSVSHFVLVLLILPAVIIVSASIVVATLVRNADDPKLSAYSRQTNVQARSEKDLSQGKFLVAGRRLMDPNFRETVVLLIRYGPEGAMGLVINRPVELKLSTVLPDIKELERSKETLYLGGPVEPARVLLLVRSAKPPEASMPVFGDVYLSSSQKVLQGLIKKPVKEERFRIYAGYAGWAPKQLESECDRGHWHVMKADAETLFDKKSSEIWQELIDRISVKWVRTINFEKLLQQNNLRNPVLDPRIICRVKD
;
A
#
# COMPACT_ATOMS: atom_id res chain seq x y z
N MET A 1 45.01 -9.10 5.14
CA MET A 1 45.15 -10.58 5.08
C MET A 1 44.56 -11.02 3.75
N THR A 2 45.43 -11.44 2.86
CA THR A 2 45.22 -11.70 1.44
C THR A 2 44.94 -13.20 1.26
N ALA A 3 43.81 -13.57 0.70
CA ALA A 3 43.50 -14.96 0.35
C ALA A 3 43.64 -15.17 -1.18
N VAL A 4 44.68 -15.87 -1.55
CA VAL A 4 45.03 -16.31 -2.91
C VAL A 4 44.25 -17.58 -3.24
N TYR A 5 43.45 -17.59 -4.29
CA TYR A 5 42.86 -18.81 -4.86
C TYR A 5 43.65 -19.33 -6.04
N LYS A 6 44.09 -20.54 -5.88
CA LYS A 6 44.98 -21.34 -6.76
C LYS A 6 44.15 -22.02 -7.84
N LEU A 7 44.44 -21.70 -9.11
CA LEU A 7 43.91 -22.38 -10.29
C LEU A 7 44.52 -23.79 -10.39
N ARG A 8 43.68 -24.82 -10.49
CA ARG A 8 44.09 -26.18 -10.88
C ARG A 8 43.52 -26.54 -12.26
N SER A 9 44.44 -26.78 -13.13
CA SER A 9 44.31 -27.34 -14.48
C SER A 9 43.55 -28.67 -14.49
N LEU A 10 42.61 -28.85 -15.40
CA LEU A 10 42.02 -30.14 -15.74
C LEU A 10 42.27 -30.45 -17.22
N ARG A 11 42.89 -31.61 -17.41
CA ARG A 11 43.36 -32.25 -18.65
C ARG A 11 42.23 -32.54 -19.63
N LYS A 12 42.61 -32.46 -20.91
CA LYS A 12 41.90 -32.92 -22.10
C LYS A 12 41.58 -34.40 -22.03
N GLY A 13 40.32 -34.80 -22.11
CA GLY A 13 39.85 -36.13 -22.37
C GLY A 13 39.32 -36.24 -23.80
N VAL A 14 40.07 -37.00 -24.61
CA VAL A 14 39.69 -37.37 -25.98
C VAL A 14 38.63 -38.46 -25.92
N VAL A 15 37.42 -38.22 -26.37
CA VAL A 15 36.38 -39.24 -26.56
C VAL A 15 36.42 -39.74 -27.98
N ARG A 16 36.79 -40.99 -28.17
CA ARG A 16 36.71 -41.73 -29.46
C ARG A 16 35.24 -42.04 -29.75
N LEU A 17 34.76 -41.62 -30.90
CA LEU A 17 33.46 -42.03 -31.45
C LEU A 17 33.58 -43.33 -32.21
N ASN A 18 32.72 -44.28 -31.89
CA ASN A 18 32.60 -45.58 -32.49
C ASN A 18 31.69 -45.51 -33.74
N PRO A 19 32.09 -46.01 -34.93
CA PRO A 19 31.28 -45.92 -36.14
C PRO A 19 30.51 -47.23 -36.34
N ALA A 20 29.25 -47.32 -35.96
CA ALA A 20 28.32 -48.29 -36.52
C ALA A 20 26.87 -48.01 -36.10
N THR A 21 26.12 -47.36 -36.98
CA THR A 21 24.72 -47.79 -37.29
C THR A 21 24.20 -46.94 -38.46
N ARG A 22 24.37 -47.50 -39.64
CA ARG A 22 23.74 -47.02 -40.88
C ARG A 22 22.30 -47.56 -40.90
N LYS A 23 21.29 -46.76 -40.56
CA LYS A 23 19.87 -47.07 -40.79
C LYS A 23 19.30 -46.17 -41.84
N ASN A 24 18.80 -46.77 -42.92
CA ASN A 24 18.15 -46.21 -44.06
C ASN A 24 17.04 -45.21 -43.70
N ASN A 25 17.24 -43.92 -44.10
CA ASN A 25 16.14 -42.99 -44.22
C ASN A 25 15.79 -42.83 -45.71
N LYS A 26 14.67 -43.47 -46.11
CA LYS A 26 13.98 -43.16 -47.36
C LYS A 26 13.41 -41.73 -47.23
N ILE A 27 14.08 -40.74 -47.76
CA ILE A 27 13.54 -39.41 -47.95
C ILE A 27 12.50 -39.51 -49.09
N GLN A 28 11.22 -39.46 -48.73
CA GLN A 28 10.15 -39.29 -49.69
C GLN A 28 10.34 -37.92 -50.36
N LYS A 29 10.53 -37.90 -51.68
CA LYS A 29 10.53 -36.70 -52.52
C LYS A 29 9.13 -36.12 -52.50
N LEU A 30 8.85 -35.14 -51.64
CA LEU A 30 7.69 -34.27 -51.74
C LEU A 30 7.85 -33.44 -53.03
N SER A 31 6.81 -33.47 -53.90
CA SER A 31 6.77 -32.72 -55.13
C SER A 31 6.90 -31.22 -54.89
N VAL A 32 7.70 -30.52 -55.66
CA VAL A 32 7.94 -29.07 -55.60
C VAL A 32 6.60 -28.27 -55.64
N SER A 33 5.58 -28.81 -56.27
CA SER A 33 4.22 -28.24 -56.33
C SER A 33 3.56 -28.08 -54.97
N HIS A 34 3.77 -28.99 -54.03
CA HIS A 34 3.21 -28.89 -52.66
C HIS A 34 3.95 -27.86 -51.81
N PHE A 35 5.24 -27.66 -52.05
CA PHE A 35 6.05 -26.69 -51.35
C PHE A 35 5.66 -25.24 -51.69
N VAL A 36 5.38 -24.97 -52.95
CA VAL A 36 4.90 -23.67 -53.43
C VAL A 36 3.49 -23.34 -52.90
N LEU A 37 2.59 -24.34 -52.85
CA LEU A 37 1.24 -24.15 -52.33
C LEU A 37 1.26 -23.82 -50.82
N VAL A 38 2.08 -24.48 -50.02
CA VAL A 38 2.25 -24.20 -48.59
C VAL A 38 2.85 -22.81 -48.37
N LEU A 39 3.79 -22.37 -49.18
CA LEU A 39 4.42 -21.06 -49.07
C LEU A 39 3.49 -19.89 -49.38
N LEU A 40 2.49 -20.09 -50.20
CA LEU A 40 1.48 -19.05 -50.58
C LEU A 40 0.28 -19.02 -49.62
N ILE A 41 -0.11 -20.14 -49.02
CA ILE A 41 -1.30 -20.21 -48.13
C ILE A 41 -0.97 -19.81 -46.69
N LEU A 42 0.21 -20.14 -46.18
CA LEU A 42 0.63 -19.79 -44.81
C LEU A 42 0.52 -18.27 -44.49
N PRO A 43 1.04 -17.35 -45.33
CA PRO A 43 0.96 -15.93 -45.03
C PRO A 43 -0.49 -15.41 -45.09
N ALA A 44 -1.33 -15.95 -45.98
CA ALA A 44 -2.75 -15.55 -46.07
C ALA A 44 -3.54 -15.97 -44.82
N VAL A 45 -3.32 -17.15 -44.27
CA VAL A 45 -3.94 -17.63 -43.03
C VAL A 45 -3.47 -16.82 -41.84
N ILE A 46 -2.19 -16.43 -41.77
CA ILE A 46 -1.64 -15.58 -40.69
C ILE A 46 -2.25 -14.18 -40.75
N ILE A 47 -2.42 -13.60 -41.94
CA ILE A 47 -3.03 -12.26 -42.09
C ILE A 47 -4.49 -12.26 -41.69
N VAL A 48 -5.26 -13.28 -42.10
CA VAL A 48 -6.69 -13.38 -41.73
C VAL A 48 -6.87 -13.61 -40.25
N SER A 49 -6.06 -14.47 -39.64
CA SER A 49 -6.10 -14.69 -38.17
C SER A 49 -5.69 -13.44 -37.39
N ALA A 50 -4.68 -12.70 -37.84
CA ALA A 50 -4.29 -11.44 -37.22
C ALA A 50 -5.40 -10.38 -37.33
N SER A 51 -6.08 -10.28 -38.44
CA SER A 51 -7.19 -9.34 -38.64
C SER A 51 -8.39 -9.67 -37.75
N ILE A 52 -8.71 -10.94 -37.55
CA ILE A 52 -9.82 -11.37 -36.68
C ILE A 52 -9.44 -11.06 -35.21
N VAL A 53 -8.20 -11.31 -34.81
CA VAL A 53 -7.72 -10.99 -33.45
C VAL A 53 -7.76 -9.49 -33.20
N VAL A 54 -7.32 -8.67 -34.17
CA VAL A 54 -7.37 -7.20 -34.04
C VAL A 54 -8.82 -6.71 -33.96
N ALA A 55 -9.74 -7.23 -34.79
CA ALA A 55 -11.16 -6.84 -34.76
C ALA A 55 -11.83 -7.23 -33.43
N THR A 56 -11.45 -8.37 -32.82
CA THR A 56 -11.97 -8.80 -31.52
C THR A 56 -11.39 -7.94 -30.39
N LEU A 57 -10.13 -7.57 -30.47
CA LEU A 57 -9.46 -6.67 -29.51
C LEU A 57 -10.07 -5.26 -29.53
N VAL A 58 -10.37 -4.72 -30.71
CA VAL A 58 -11.01 -3.40 -30.86
C VAL A 58 -12.44 -3.41 -30.31
N ARG A 59 -13.21 -4.46 -30.56
CA ARG A 59 -14.59 -4.58 -30.02
C ARG A 59 -14.62 -4.68 -28.49
N ASN A 60 -13.63 -5.33 -27.88
CA ASN A 60 -13.54 -5.45 -26.42
C ASN A 60 -12.99 -4.18 -25.75
N ALA A 61 -12.29 -3.31 -26.49
CA ALA A 61 -11.80 -2.04 -25.95
C ALA A 61 -12.93 -1.03 -25.65
N ASP A 62 -14.06 -1.17 -26.31
CA ASP A 62 -15.22 -0.29 -26.15
C ASP A 62 -16.28 -0.85 -25.18
N ASP A 63 -15.98 -1.93 -24.42
CA ASP A 63 -16.90 -2.42 -23.38
C ASP A 63 -17.00 -1.39 -22.26
N PRO A 64 -18.17 -0.75 -22.06
CA PRO A 64 -18.37 0.29 -21.04
C PRO A 64 -18.14 -0.23 -19.63
N LYS A 65 -18.31 -1.53 -19.38
CA LYS A 65 -18.02 -2.17 -18.08
C LYS A 65 -16.52 -2.27 -17.83
N LEU A 66 -15.73 -2.61 -18.85
CA LEU A 66 -14.27 -2.69 -18.77
C LEU A 66 -13.66 -1.29 -18.59
N SER A 67 -14.16 -0.30 -19.33
CA SER A 67 -13.77 1.11 -19.22
C SER A 67 -14.15 1.72 -17.87
N ALA A 68 -15.32 1.40 -17.34
CA ALA A 68 -15.72 1.85 -15.99
C ALA A 68 -14.86 1.21 -14.90
N TYR A 69 -14.56 -0.08 -15.01
CA TYR A 69 -13.70 -0.78 -14.06
C TYR A 69 -12.25 -0.27 -14.09
N SER A 70 -11.68 -0.05 -15.27
CA SER A 70 -10.32 0.50 -15.40
C SER A 70 -10.22 1.96 -14.92
N ARG A 71 -11.27 2.77 -15.12
CA ARG A 71 -11.35 4.12 -14.53
C ARG A 71 -11.44 4.05 -13.00
N GLN A 72 -12.26 3.15 -12.47
CA GLN A 72 -12.46 2.99 -11.05
C GLN A 72 -11.20 2.47 -10.34
N THR A 73 -10.47 1.50 -10.92
CA THR A 73 -9.19 1.02 -10.40
C THR A 73 -8.09 2.08 -10.49
N ASN A 74 -8.06 2.89 -11.55
CA ASN A 74 -7.08 3.96 -11.73
C ASN A 74 -7.31 5.14 -10.76
N VAL A 75 -8.57 5.53 -10.54
CA VAL A 75 -8.94 6.53 -9.53
C VAL A 75 -8.60 6.04 -8.13
N GLN A 76 -8.86 4.75 -7.85
CA GLN A 76 -8.57 4.13 -6.56
C GLN A 76 -7.06 4.01 -6.31
N ALA A 77 -6.27 3.60 -7.31
CA ALA A 77 -4.81 3.52 -7.24
C ALA A 77 -4.15 4.91 -7.09
N ARG A 78 -4.70 5.95 -7.72
CA ARG A 78 -4.31 7.35 -7.50
C ARG A 78 -4.65 7.83 -6.10
N SER A 79 -5.86 7.54 -5.62
CA SER A 79 -6.31 7.92 -4.28
C SER A 79 -5.47 7.30 -3.16
N GLU A 80 -4.85 6.13 -3.40
CA GLU A 80 -4.00 5.45 -2.41
C GLU A 80 -2.58 6.01 -2.35
N LYS A 81 -2.08 6.66 -3.42
CA LYS A 81 -0.76 7.31 -3.45
C LYS A 81 -0.79 8.78 -3.02
N ASP A 82 -1.96 9.40 -2.94
CA ASP A 82 -2.08 10.80 -2.59
C ASP A 82 -1.94 10.99 -1.07
N LEU A 83 -0.71 11.18 -0.62
CA LEU A 83 -0.40 11.62 0.71
C LEU A 83 -1.05 12.99 0.95
N SER A 84 -1.85 13.10 1.97
CA SER A 84 -2.48 14.33 2.39
C SER A 84 -2.88 14.25 3.87
N GLN A 85 -3.13 15.38 4.47
CA GLN A 85 -3.78 15.45 5.78
C GLN A 85 -5.09 14.66 5.77
N GLY A 86 -5.42 14.00 6.90
CA GLY A 86 -6.63 13.18 7.02
C GLY A 86 -6.51 11.80 6.35
N LYS A 87 -5.30 11.30 6.16
CA LYS A 87 -5.04 9.92 5.72
C LYS A 87 -4.48 9.08 6.86
N PHE A 88 -4.78 7.79 6.85
CA PHE A 88 -4.07 6.81 7.65
C PHE A 88 -2.84 6.29 6.88
N LEU A 89 -1.74 6.18 7.61
CA LEU A 89 -0.57 5.42 7.23
C LEU A 89 -0.60 4.10 8.02
N VAL A 90 -0.83 3.00 7.34
CA VAL A 90 -0.86 1.67 7.93
C VAL A 90 0.53 1.06 7.76
N ALA A 91 1.19 0.70 8.85
CA ALA A 91 2.51 0.08 8.83
C ALA A 91 2.48 -1.22 8.01
N GLY A 92 3.36 -1.34 7.04
CA GLY A 92 3.56 -2.57 6.29
C GLY A 92 4.09 -3.69 7.18
N ARG A 93 3.76 -4.96 6.88
CA ARG A 93 4.20 -6.14 7.66
C ARG A 93 5.73 -6.25 7.80
N ARG A 94 6.49 -5.63 6.89
CA ARG A 94 7.96 -5.63 6.87
C ARG A 94 8.59 -4.44 7.63
N LEU A 95 7.79 -3.52 8.15
CA LEU A 95 8.30 -2.38 8.93
C LEU A 95 8.72 -2.85 10.32
N MET A 96 10.04 -2.94 10.54
CA MET A 96 10.64 -3.49 11.77
C MET A 96 11.00 -2.43 12.82
N ASP A 97 10.84 -1.14 12.49
CA ASP A 97 11.10 -0.06 13.45
C ASP A 97 10.22 -0.24 14.70
N PRO A 98 10.79 -0.34 15.91
CA PRO A 98 10.05 -0.59 17.14
C PRO A 98 9.03 0.51 17.47
N ASN A 99 9.26 1.75 17.00
CA ASN A 99 8.34 2.86 17.18
C ASN A 99 7.11 2.74 16.27
N PHE A 100 7.22 2.02 15.14
CA PHE A 100 6.19 2.04 14.11
C PHE A 100 5.69 0.66 13.66
N ARG A 101 6.33 -0.43 14.11
CA ARG A 101 5.84 -1.77 13.82
C ARG A 101 4.39 -1.94 14.29
N GLU A 102 3.53 -2.46 13.41
CA GLU A 102 2.11 -2.72 13.70
C GLU A 102 1.34 -1.48 14.18
N THR A 103 1.68 -0.31 13.63
CA THR A 103 0.98 0.94 13.95
C THR A 103 0.13 1.43 12.80
N VAL A 104 -0.83 2.28 13.18
CA VAL A 104 -1.58 3.14 12.27
C VAL A 104 -1.35 4.58 12.69
N VAL A 105 -0.90 5.41 11.76
CA VAL A 105 -0.65 6.83 11.99
C VAL A 105 -1.69 7.66 11.24
N LEU A 106 -2.35 8.58 11.91
CA LEU A 106 -3.18 9.60 11.27
C LEU A 106 -2.30 10.80 10.89
N LEU A 107 -2.24 11.12 9.60
CA LEU A 107 -1.58 12.34 9.13
C LEU A 107 -2.40 13.56 9.54
N ILE A 108 -1.84 14.38 10.42
CA ILE A 108 -2.46 15.64 10.91
C ILE A 108 -1.90 16.86 10.19
N ARG A 109 -0.78 16.74 9.51
CA ARG A 109 -0.21 17.74 8.60
C ARG A 109 0.65 17.05 7.53
N TYR A 110 0.57 17.56 6.31
CA TYR A 110 1.40 17.13 5.19
C TYR A 110 1.63 18.29 4.22
N GLY A 111 2.87 18.48 3.79
CA GLY A 111 3.24 19.56 2.87
C GLY A 111 4.73 19.55 2.49
N PRO A 112 5.20 20.60 1.79
CA PRO A 112 6.59 20.70 1.35
C PRO A 112 7.62 20.65 2.48
N GLU A 113 7.24 21.12 3.68
CA GLU A 113 8.08 21.13 4.89
C GLU A 113 8.15 19.76 5.59
N GLY A 114 7.48 18.73 5.06
CA GLY A 114 7.41 17.41 5.63
C GLY A 114 6.02 17.02 6.12
N ALA A 115 5.98 16.04 7.03
CA ALA A 115 4.72 15.51 7.54
C ALA A 115 4.73 15.36 9.06
N MET A 116 3.53 15.43 9.66
CA MET A 116 3.28 15.18 11.08
C MET A 116 2.08 14.26 11.21
N GLY A 117 2.19 13.25 12.11
CA GLY A 117 1.11 12.29 12.35
C GLY A 117 1.02 11.85 13.79
N LEU A 118 -0.09 11.21 14.12
CA LEU A 118 -0.32 10.60 15.44
C LEU A 118 -0.53 9.11 15.30
N VAL A 119 0.27 8.31 16.03
CA VAL A 119 0.01 6.88 16.18
C VAL A 119 -1.27 6.70 16.99
N ILE A 120 -2.30 6.10 16.38
CA ILE A 120 -3.65 6.06 16.97
C ILE A 120 -3.95 4.79 17.75
N ASN A 121 -3.10 3.78 17.67
CA ASN A 121 -3.35 2.45 18.22
C ASN A 121 -2.36 2.00 19.30
N ARG A 122 -1.67 2.93 19.98
CA ARG A 122 -0.78 2.65 21.12
C ARG A 122 -1.29 3.29 22.41
N PRO A 123 -2.24 2.66 23.11
CA PRO A 123 -2.67 3.11 24.44
C PRO A 123 -1.54 2.90 25.46
N VAL A 124 -1.47 3.76 26.44
CA VAL A 124 -0.50 3.71 27.54
C VAL A 124 -1.26 3.54 28.86
N GLU A 125 -0.81 2.61 29.69
CA GLU A 125 -1.38 2.38 31.03
C GLU A 125 -0.83 3.40 32.04
N LEU A 126 -1.06 4.68 31.79
CA LEU A 126 -0.69 5.78 32.68
C LEU A 126 -1.92 6.61 33.01
N LYS A 127 -2.09 6.96 34.30
CA LYS A 127 -3.15 7.89 34.71
C LYS A 127 -2.84 9.27 34.11
N LEU A 128 -3.82 9.87 33.46
CA LEU A 128 -3.70 11.21 32.89
C LEU A 128 -3.35 12.28 33.92
N SER A 129 -3.83 12.14 35.16
CA SER A 129 -3.49 13.02 36.28
C SER A 129 -1.98 13.01 36.61
N THR A 130 -1.26 11.94 36.28
CA THR A 130 0.21 11.89 36.43
C THR A 130 0.93 12.71 35.37
N VAL A 131 0.37 12.75 34.15
CA VAL A 131 0.94 13.45 32.99
C VAL A 131 0.57 14.93 32.97
N LEU A 132 -0.65 15.25 33.47
CA LEU A 132 -1.22 16.59 33.51
C LEU A 132 -1.74 16.90 34.93
N PRO A 133 -0.83 17.05 35.93
CA PRO A 133 -1.21 17.22 37.34
C PRO A 133 -1.98 18.52 37.61
N ASP A 134 -1.83 19.52 36.74
CA ASP A 134 -2.49 20.81 36.86
C ASP A 134 -4.01 20.74 36.53
N ILE A 135 -4.47 19.63 35.94
CA ILE A 135 -5.86 19.40 35.58
C ILE A 135 -6.50 18.44 36.58
N LYS A 136 -7.07 19.01 37.66
CA LYS A 136 -7.69 18.23 38.74
C LYS A 136 -8.82 17.30 38.29
N GLU A 137 -9.52 17.66 37.24
CA GLU A 137 -10.61 16.87 36.65
C GLU A 137 -10.13 15.51 36.15
N LEU A 138 -8.85 15.37 35.84
CA LEU A 138 -8.22 14.12 35.36
C LEU A 138 -8.05 13.07 36.47
N GLU A 139 -8.11 13.43 37.74
CA GLU A 139 -7.99 12.47 38.85
C GLU A 139 -9.06 11.38 38.80
N ARG A 140 -10.27 11.73 38.31
CA ARG A 140 -11.43 10.83 38.20
C ARG A 140 -11.68 10.38 36.75
N SER A 141 -10.87 10.83 35.80
CA SER A 141 -11.01 10.49 34.39
C SER A 141 -10.59 9.05 34.12
N LYS A 142 -11.39 8.35 33.33
CA LYS A 142 -11.08 7.01 32.81
C LYS A 142 -10.48 7.06 31.39
N GLU A 143 -10.21 8.27 30.91
CA GLU A 143 -9.67 8.47 29.56
C GLU A 143 -8.24 7.89 29.44
N THR A 144 -7.98 7.30 28.29
CA THR A 144 -6.69 6.66 27.99
C THR A 144 -5.76 7.63 27.29
N LEU A 145 -4.50 7.67 27.74
CA LEU A 145 -3.42 8.33 27.01
C LEU A 145 -2.92 7.41 25.88
N TYR A 146 -2.60 7.97 24.74
CA TYR A 146 -1.99 7.27 23.62
C TYR A 146 -0.58 7.81 23.36
N LEU A 147 0.36 6.94 23.02
CA LEU A 147 1.68 7.36 22.54
C LEU A 147 1.54 7.75 21.07
N GLY A 148 1.51 9.06 20.78
CA GLY A 148 1.33 9.61 19.43
C GLY A 148 2.57 9.50 18.54
N GLY A 149 3.74 9.31 19.14
CA GLY A 149 5.02 9.11 18.43
C GLY A 149 6.22 9.53 19.26
N PRO A 150 7.45 9.34 18.71
CA PRO A 150 8.69 9.57 19.46
C PRO A 150 9.12 11.04 19.56
N VAL A 151 8.53 11.94 18.79
CA VAL A 151 8.90 13.36 18.75
C VAL A 151 8.16 14.12 19.83
N GLU A 152 8.85 14.95 20.60
CA GLU A 152 8.30 15.77 21.70
C GLU A 152 7.36 14.97 22.65
N PRO A 153 7.83 13.94 23.34
CA PRO A 153 6.98 13.03 24.11
C PRO A 153 6.22 13.70 25.26
N ALA A 154 6.66 14.87 25.70
CA ALA A 154 5.95 15.70 26.70
C ALA A 154 4.82 16.57 26.10
N ARG A 155 4.73 16.67 24.78
CA ARG A 155 3.71 17.46 24.11
C ARG A 155 2.38 16.70 24.08
N VAL A 156 1.37 17.31 24.66
CA VAL A 156 0.01 16.74 24.66
C VAL A 156 -0.80 17.31 23.52
N LEU A 157 -1.41 16.40 22.76
CA LEU A 157 -2.28 16.70 21.63
C LEU A 157 -3.63 16.00 21.81
N LEU A 158 -4.68 16.63 21.33
CA LEU A 158 -6.07 16.14 21.41
C LEU A 158 -6.60 15.97 20.00
N LEU A 159 -7.18 14.80 19.70
CA LEU A 159 -8.10 14.65 18.58
C LEU A 159 -9.51 14.68 19.14
N VAL A 160 -10.33 15.56 18.58
CA VAL A 160 -11.73 15.76 19.02
C VAL A 160 -12.63 15.57 17.82
N ARG A 161 -13.63 14.71 17.95
CA ARG A 161 -14.76 14.61 17.04
C ARG A 161 -15.89 15.46 17.58
N SER A 162 -16.31 16.47 16.84
CA SER A 162 -17.38 17.39 17.26
C SER A 162 -18.08 17.98 16.04
N ALA A 163 -19.40 18.18 16.14
CA ALA A 163 -20.19 18.83 15.09
C ALA A 163 -19.79 20.29 14.87
N LYS A 164 -19.17 20.93 15.86
CA LYS A 164 -18.67 22.30 15.79
C LYS A 164 -17.18 22.33 16.12
N PRO A 165 -16.35 23.12 15.41
CA PRO A 165 -14.94 23.22 15.72
C PRO A 165 -14.74 23.72 17.15
N PRO A 166 -13.98 22.97 18.00
CA PRO A 166 -13.60 23.47 19.32
C PRO A 166 -12.76 24.75 19.21
N GLU A 167 -12.83 25.60 20.26
CA GLU A 167 -11.94 26.77 20.33
C GLU A 167 -10.47 26.32 20.26
N ALA A 168 -9.61 27.12 19.59
CA ALA A 168 -8.18 26.82 19.42
C ALA A 168 -7.93 25.40 18.85
N SER A 169 -8.67 25.00 17.83
CA SER A 169 -8.49 23.74 17.12
C SER A 169 -8.26 23.95 15.62
N MET A 170 -7.68 22.94 14.97
CA MET A 170 -7.47 22.88 13.52
C MET A 170 -8.22 21.68 12.94
N PRO A 171 -8.88 21.81 11.79
CA PRO A 171 -9.53 20.68 11.13
C PRO A 171 -8.47 19.66 10.65
N VAL A 172 -8.78 18.38 10.80
CA VAL A 172 -7.94 17.28 10.26
C VAL A 172 -8.65 16.61 9.10
N PHE A 173 -9.86 16.07 9.33
CA PHE A 173 -10.77 15.56 8.30
C PHE A 173 -12.20 15.49 8.84
N GLY A 174 -13.20 15.68 7.97
CA GLY A 174 -14.60 15.58 8.35
C GLY A 174 -14.94 16.45 9.58
N ASP A 175 -15.42 15.79 10.63
CA ASP A 175 -15.77 16.38 11.94
C ASP A 175 -14.67 16.18 13.00
N VAL A 176 -13.43 15.85 12.57
CA VAL A 176 -12.28 15.61 13.45
C VAL A 176 -11.33 16.79 13.45
N TYR A 177 -11.01 17.26 14.64
CA TYR A 177 -10.18 18.44 14.91
C TYR A 177 -8.98 18.08 15.78
N LEU A 178 -7.85 18.77 15.56
CA LEU A 178 -6.66 18.71 16.41
C LEU A 178 -6.61 19.94 17.32
N SER A 179 -6.34 19.76 18.59
CA SER A 179 -6.09 20.84 19.55
C SER A 179 -4.92 20.50 20.48
N SER A 180 -4.23 21.51 20.98
CA SER A 180 -3.28 21.42 22.10
C SER A 180 -3.71 22.23 23.32
N SER A 181 -4.95 22.69 23.33
CA SER A 181 -5.47 23.59 24.37
C SER A 181 -5.92 22.82 25.61
N GLN A 182 -5.31 23.12 26.75
CA GLN A 182 -5.74 22.60 28.05
C GLN A 182 -7.20 23.00 28.38
N LYS A 183 -7.63 24.19 27.97
CA LYS A 183 -9.03 24.65 28.18
C LYS A 183 -10.01 23.75 27.43
N VAL A 184 -9.68 23.33 26.22
CA VAL A 184 -10.51 22.38 25.44
C VAL A 184 -10.61 21.06 26.19
N LEU A 185 -9.48 20.48 26.65
CA LEU A 185 -9.48 19.25 27.42
C LEU A 185 -10.32 19.37 28.70
N GLN A 186 -10.12 20.43 29.47
CA GLN A 186 -10.94 20.69 30.68
C GLN A 186 -12.42 20.80 30.37
N GLY A 187 -12.80 21.47 29.28
CA GLY A 187 -14.18 21.59 28.83
C GLY A 187 -14.80 20.24 28.50
N LEU A 188 -14.12 19.39 27.75
CA LEU A 188 -14.55 18.04 27.35
C LEU A 188 -14.77 17.13 28.59
N ILE A 189 -13.90 17.24 29.59
CA ILE A 189 -14.01 16.43 30.82
C ILE A 189 -15.10 16.95 31.77
N LYS A 190 -15.20 18.28 31.94
CA LYS A 190 -16.19 18.90 32.82
C LYS A 190 -17.61 18.76 32.33
N LYS A 191 -17.82 18.86 31.02
CA LYS A 191 -19.14 18.84 30.40
C LYS A 191 -19.12 17.88 29.20
N PRO A 192 -19.12 16.56 29.46
CA PRO A 192 -19.13 15.58 28.39
C PRO A 192 -20.39 15.70 27.54
N VAL A 193 -20.28 15.88 26.27
CA VAL A 193 -21.36 15.86 25.28
C VAL A 193 -21.43 14.46 24.67
N LYS A 194 -22.63 13.90 24.63
CA LYS A 194 -22.85 12.49 24.24
C LYS A 194 -22.34 12.17 22.83
N GLU A 195 -22.43 13.14 21.95
CA GLU A 195 -22.02 13.03 20.54
C GLU A 195 -20.55 13.33 20.33
N GLU A 196 -19.85 13.92 21.29
CA GLU A 196 -18.43 14.22 21.20
C GLU A 196 -17.59 13.01 21.60
N ARG A 197 -16.47 12.83 20.92
CA ARG A 197 -15.44 11.85 21.22
C ARG A 197 -14.10 12.55 21.20
N PHE A 198 -13.20 12.16 22.08
CA PHE A 198 -11.82 12.67 22.03
C PHE A 198 -10.81 11.59 22.43
N ARG A 199 -9.59 11.77 22.01
CA ARG A 199 -8.43 10.99 22.41
C ARG A 199 -7.25 11.90 22.72
N ILE A 200 -6.45 11.52 23.69
CA ILE A 200 -5.32 12.29 24.20
C ILE A 200 -4.03 11.58 23.79
N TYR A 201 -3.12 12.32 23.21
CA TYR A 201 -1.86 11.80 22.70
C TYR A 201 -0.67 12.50 23.35
N ALA A 202 0.39 11.73 23.69
CA ALA A 202 1.70 12.23 24.08
C ALA A 202 2.67 12.07 22.90
N GLY A 203 3.30 13.15 22.48
CA GLY A 203 4.21 13.18 21.35
C GLY A 203 3.53 13.00 20.00
N TYR A 204 4.33 12.93 18.95
CA TYR A 204 3.88 12.75 17.57
C TYR A 204 4.96 12.06 16.71
N ALA A 205 4.57 11.60 15.52
CA ALA A 205 5.47 11.12 14.48
C ALA A 205 5.78 12.26 13.50
N GLY A 206 7.04 12.45 13.15
CA GLY A 206 7.49 13.51 12.25
C GLY A 206 8.34 12.95 11.11
N TRP A 207 8.17 13.51 9.92
CA TRP A 207 8.96 13.20 8.73
C TRP A 207 9.51 14.50 8.13
N ALA A 208 10.79 14.49 7.79
CA ALA A 208 11.43 15.54 7.01
C ALA A 208 10.85 15.61 5.58
N PRO A 209 11.10 16.71 4.84
CA PRO A 209 10.70 16.81 3.44
C PRO A 209 11.12 15.58 2.62
N LYS A 210 10.20 14.99 1.85
CA LYS A 210 10.40 13.80 1.01
C LYS A 210 10.70 12.48 1.73
N GLN A 211 10.82 12.47 3.05
CA GLN A 211 11.08 11.24 3.81
C GLN A 211 9.89 10.27 3.75
N LEU A 212 8.68 10.76 4.01
CA LEU A 212 7.48 9.93 4.03
C LEU A 212 7.19 9.30 2.66
N GLU A 213 7.34 10.09 1.58
CA GLU A 213 7.18 9.60 0.22
C GLU A 213 8.15 8.45 -0.09
N SER A 214 9.43 8.62 0.30
CA SER A 214 10.45 7.59 0.15
C SER A 214 10.13 6.32 0.96
N GLU A 215 9.58 6.44 2.16
CA GLU A 215 9.14 5.31 2.98
C GLU A 215 7.92 4.61 2.38
N CYS A 216 6.97 5.35 1.83
CA CYS A 216 5.84 4.80 1.08
C CYS A 216 6.30 4.04 -0.17
N ASP A 217 7.30 4.57 -0.90
CA ASP A 217 7.85 3.92 -2.09
C ASP A 217 8.56 2.61 -1.77
N ARG A 218 9.17 2.49 -0.60
CA ARG A 218 9.75 1.25 -0.08
C ARG A 218 8.71 0.27 0.50
N GLY A 219 7.43 0.66 0.54
CA GLY A 219 6.36 -0.18 1.09
C GLY A 219 6.32 -0.24 2.61
N HIS A 220 6.95 0.70 3.32
CA HIS A 220 6.87 0.81 4.77
C HIS A 220 5.46 1.23 5.21
N TRP A 221 4.79 2.06 4.42
CA TRP A 221 3.46 2.58 4.69
C TRP A 221 2.48 2.33 3.56
N HIS A 222 1.28 1.93 3.93
CA HIS A 222 0.13 1.90 3.04
C HIS A 222 -0.78 3.07 3.38
N VAL A 223 -1.16 3.85 2.36
CA VAL A 223 -1.98 5.06 2.54
C VAL A 223 -3.44 4.71 2.36
N MET A 224 -4.29 5.09 3.32
CA MET A 224 -5.74 4.90 3.27
C MET A 224 -6.47 6.18 3.67
N LYS A 225 -7.72 6.34 3.23
CA LYS A 225 -8.60 7.40 3.75
C LYS A 225 -8.90 7.13 5.22
N ALA A 226 -8.73 8.15 6.07
CA ALA A 226 -9.11 8.05 7.47
C ALA A 226 -10.63 8.14 7.65
N ASP A 227 -11.12 7.48 8.68
CA ASP A 227 -12.51 7.54 9.13
C ASP A 227 -12.58 7.65 10.66
N ALA A 228 -13.62 8.32 11.16
CA ALA A 228 -13.78 8.60 12.57
C ALA A 228 -14.16 7.36 13.38
N GLU A 229 -14.84 6.38 12.78
CA GLU A 229 -15.18 5.12 13.43
C GLU A 229 -13.91 4.33 13.81
N THR A 230 -13.00 4.16 12.87
CA THR A 230 -11.70 3.52 13.12
C THR A 230 -10.92 4.26 14.20
N LEU A 231 -10.96 5.61 14.17
CA LEU A 231 -10.21 6.43 15.10
C LEU A 231 -10.78 6.38 16.53
N PHE A 232 -12.10 6.40 16.73
CA PHE A 232 -12.69 6.60 18.06
C PHE A 232 -13.41 5.37 18.62
N ASP A 233 -13.95 4.50 17.75
CA ASP A 233 -14.89 3.47 18.18
C ASP A 233 -14.30 2.07 18.19
N LYS A 234 -13.19 1.85 17.44
CA LYS A 234 -12.50 0.54 17.41
C LYS A 234 -11.52 0.36 18.55
N LYS A 235 -11.32 -0.91 18.94
CA LYS A 235 -10.27 -1.28 19.89
C LYS A 235 -8.90 -1.10 19.27
N SER A 236 -8.03 -0.40 19.97
CA SER A 236 -6.68 -0.03 19.49
C SER A 236 -5.84 -1.23 19.06
N SER A 237 -5.98 -2.37 19.75
CA SER A 237 -5.26 -3.61 19.44
C SER A 237 -5.70 -4.26 18.12
N GLU A 238 -6.88 -3.96 17.62
CA GLU A 238 -7.47 -4.58 16.43
C GLU A 238 -7.29 -3.71 15.16
N ILE A 239 -7.05 -2.40 15.33
CA ILE A 239 -7.05 -1.42 14.23
C ILE A 239 -6.02 -1.81 13.14
N TRP A 240 -4.76 -2.06 13.52
CA TRP A 240 -3.72 -2.34 12.54
C TRP A 240 -4.00 -3.63 11.77
N GLN A 241 -4.34 -4.70 12.48
CA GLN A 241 -4.60 -5.99 11.86
C GLN A 241 -5.76 -5.91 10.87
N GLU A 242 -6.85 -5.25 11.25
CA GLU A 242 -8.00 -5.08 10.36
C GLU A 242 -7.65 -4.29 9.10
N LEU A 243 -6.93 -3.17 9.24
CA LEU A 243 -6.59 -2.34 8.09
C LEU A 243 -5.56 -3.01 7.15
N ILE A 244 -4.56 -3.70 7.70
CA ILE A 244 -3.56 -4.41 6.88
C ILE A 244 -4.17 -5.61 6.14
N ASP A 245 -5.18 -6.26 6.72
CA ASP A 245 -5.91 -7.33 6.06
C ASP A 245 -6.82 -6.80 4.95
N ARG A 246 -7.50 -5.68 5.15
CA ARG A 246 -8.27 -4.99 4.08
C ARG A 246 -7.37 -4.68 2.87
N ILE A 247 -6.14 -4.21 3.11
CA ILE A 247 -5.15 -3.93 2.07
C ILE A 247 -4.76 -5.22 1.36
N SER A 248 -4.47 -6.30 2.11
CA SER A 248 -4.05 -7.59 1.58
C SER A 248 -5.12 -8.23 0.68
N VAL A 249 -6.38 -8.21 1.10
CA VAL A 249 -7.52 -8.74 0.30
C VAL A 249 -7.68 -7.95 -1.00
N LYS A 250 -7.49 -6.65 -0.97
CA LYS A 250 -7.56 -5.80 -2.16
C LYS A 250 -6.46 -6.15 -3.16
N TRP A 251 -5.22 -6.36 -2.68
CA TRP A 251 -4.09 -6.79 -3.52
C TRP A 251 -4.33 -8.14 -4.18
N VAL A 252 -4.84 -9.14 -3.44
CA VAL A 252 -5.15 -10.47 -4.01
C VAL A 252 -6.20 -10.36 -5.13
N ARG A 253 -7.24 -9.58 -4.95
CA ARG A 253 -8.26 -9.34 -5.99
C ARG A 253 -7.67 -8.69 -7.23
N THR A 254 -6.79 -7.70 -7.06
CA THR A 254 -6.12 -7.01 -8.17
C THR A 254 -5.21 -7.96 -8.95
N ILE A 255 -4.38 -8.75 -8.27
CA ILE A 255 -3.47 -9.72 -8.89
C ILE A 255 -4.25 -10.80 -9.65
N ASN A 256 -5.34 -11.32 -9.09
CA ASN A 256 -6.16 -12.33 -9.76
C ASN A 256 -6.83 -11.75 -11.02
N PHE A 257 -7.27 -10.50 -10.97
CA PHE A 257 -7.81 -9.81 -12.13
C PHE A 257 -6.75 -9.59 -13.22
N GLU A 258 -5.53 -9.18 -12.85
CA GLU A 258 -4.42 -9.04 -13.81
C GLU A 258 -4.03 -10.36 -14.46
N LYS A 259 -3.96 -11.45 -13.68
CA LYS A 259 -3.74 -12.80 -14.24
C LYS A 259 -4.83 -13.19 -15.23
N LEU A 260 -6.08 -12.87 -14.91
CA LEU A 260 -7.22 -13.14 -15.80
C LEU A 260 -7.13 -12.35 -17.12
N LEU A 261 -6.71 -11.09 -17.04
CA LEU A 261 -6.46 -10.24 -18.21
C LEU A 261 -5.32 -10.78 -19.06
N GLN A 262 -4.21 -11.23 -18.44
CA GLN A 262 -3.07 -11.82 -19.15
C GLN A 262 -3.44 -13.16 -19.81
N GLN A 263 -4.19 -14.03 -19.13
CA GLN A 263 -4.66 -15.30 -19.67
C GLN A 263 -5.58 -15.12 -20.88
N ASN A 264 -6.39 -14.03 -20.88
CA ASN A 264 -7.31 -13.71 -21.98
C ASN A 264 -6.65 -12.81 -23.06
N ASN A 265 -5.33 -12.61 -22.99
CA ASN A 265 -4.56 -11.76 -23.92
C ASN A 265 -5.03 -10.29 -23.97
N LEU A 266 -5.73 -9.82 -22.93
CA LEU A 266 -6.21 -8.46 -22.79
C LEU A 266 -5.13 -7.63 -22.11
N ARG A 267 -4.31 -6.94 -22.90
CA ARG A 267 -3.31 -6.00 -22.36
C ARG A 267 -4.02 -4.79 -21.77
N ASN A 268 -3.83 -4.57 -20.47
CA ASN A 268 -4.22 -3.32 -19.84
C ASN A 268 -3.07 -2.28 -20.00
N PRO A 269 -3.24 -1.20 -20.78
CA PRO A 269 -2.17 -0.24 -21.05
C PRO A 269 -1.81 0.69 -19.88
N VAL A 270 -2.44 0.53 -18.71
CA VAL A 270 -2.40 1.51 -17.61
C VAL A 270 -1.66 1.01 -16.36
N LEU A 271 -1.09 -0.21 -16.38
CA LEU A 271 -0.37 -0.72 -15.20
C LEU A 271 1.11 -0.30 -15.24
N ASP A 272 1.49 0.57 -14.33
CA ASP A 272 2.87 0.99 -14.08
C ASP A 272 3.72 -0.26 -13.69
N PRO A 273 4.77 -0.60 -14.47
CA PRO A 273 5.65 -1.75 -14.18
C PRO A 273 6.26 -1.73 -12.76
N ARG A 274 6.37 -0.57 -12.13
CA ARG A 274 6.86 -0.41 -10.76
C ARG A 274 5.92 -0.99 -9.70
N ILE A 275 4.66 -1.27 -10.04
CA ILE A 275 3.71 -1.93 -9.15
C ILE A 275 3.94 -3.44 -9.15
N ILE A 276 4.38 -4.02 -10.26
CA ILE A 276 4.60 -5.45 -10.46
C ILE A 276 5.85 -5.94 -9.70
N CYS A 277 6.89 -5.12 -9.58
CA CYS A 277 8.13 -5.48 -8.87
C CYS A 277 7.98 -5.64 -7.34
N ARG A 278 6.85 -5.27 -6.74
CA ARG A 278 6.62 -5.39 -5.29
C ARG A 278 5.97 -6.72 -4.84
N VAL A 279 5.71 -7.62 -5.76
CA VAL A 279 5.04 -8.92 -5.46
C VAL A 279 5.99 -10.11 -5.55
N LYS A 280 7.25 -9.89 -5.95
CA LYS A 280 8.25 -10.96 -6.02
C LYS A 280 9.23 -10.88 -4.86
N ASP A 281 8.80 -11.07 -3.62
CA ASP A 281 9.68 -11.59 -2.55
C ASP A 281 8.82 -11.87 -1.30
#